data_3fbd02c7853123afb576dd8bac1e5422
#
_entry.id   3fbd02c7853123afb576dd8bac1e5422
#
_cell.length_a   1.000
_cell.length_b   1.000
_cell.length_c   1.000
_cell.angle_alpha   90.00
_cell.angle_beta   90.00
_cell.angle_gamma   90.00
#
_symmetry.space_group_name_H-M   'P 1'
#
loop_
_entity.id
_entity.type
_entity.pdbx_description
1 polymer ?
#
loop_
_entity_poly.entity_id
_entity_poly.type
_entity_poly.pdbx_seq_one_letter_code
_entity_poly.pdbx_strand_id
1 'polypeptide(L)'
;MDPSLEAVLSEHPCYNEDAHRRFARMHLPVAPRCNIQCNYCNRKFDCSNESRPGVTSEVLTPEQASDKVDFVYSQIPELKVIGIAGPGDPLANEATFRTIELVHKRFPELTMCVSTNGLALPGNAKRLYDLGVRFLTITMNAADPAVGEKVYSHVTGPDGVLRGRGAAEYLISRQKQGLDECVALGMVVKINIVMIPGVNDAHIPDLVRYVKDKGAYTVNILPLIPVEGTAFEGMQAPTPEMRKDLMDRCGDMGIKVMRHCKQCRADAIGKLGDDRSSEFSGCGSCRTAEQRPILLGNLRDVIAVATDDGVNIDRGFGNTPEFRIYSLKDGKEIERIPVDLGASVAGKSHKDHIASILLSLNGPRYIAVSEIGHYPEKLITDQGIRLIVSKERIADLIGRLE
;
A
#
# COMPACT_ATOMS: atom_id res chain seq x y z
N MET A 1 19.34 -20.57 -11.85
CA MET A 1 19.09 -19.90 -10.54
C MET A 1 20.31 -20.17 -9.65
N ASP A 2 20.70 -19.22 -8.81
CA ASP A 2 21.78 -19.41 -7.83
C ASP A 2 21.39 -20.52 -6.82
N PRO A 3 22.23 -21.52 -6.53
CA PRO A 3 21.92 -22.60 -5.58
C PRO A 3 21.56 -22.10 -4.17
N SER A 4 22.13 -20.97 -3.74
CA SER A 4 21.78 -20.35 -2.46
C SER A 4 20.33 -19.82 -2.47
N LEU A 5 19.87 -19.28 -3.59
CA LEU A 5 18.52 -18.78 -3.76
C LEU A 5 17.50 -19.93 -3.87
N GLU A 6 17.88 -21.07 -4.46
CA GLU A 6 17.04 -22.27 -4.49
C GLU A 6 16.82 -22.86 -3.08
N ALA A 7 17.83 -22.85 -2.23
CA ALA A 7 17.68 -23.26 -0.83
C ALA A 7 16.68 -22.36 -0.09
N VAL A 8 16.83 -21.03 -0.21
CA VAL A 8 15.91 -20.06 0.41
C VAL A 8 14.49 -20.19 -0.16
N LEU A 9 14.37 -20.40 -1.47
CA LEU A 9 13.08 -20.63 -2.14
C LEU A 9 12.36 -21.87 -1.58
N SER A 10 13.10 -22.93 -1.23
CA SER A 10 12.55 -24.15 -0.63
C SER A 10 11.97 -23.93 0.77
N GLU A 11 12.38 -22.87 1.47
CA GLU A 11 11.90 -22.50 2.82
C GLU A 11 10.84 -21.37 2.79
N HIS A 12 10.56 -20.79 1.61
CA HIS A 12 9.65 -19.63 1.52
C HIS A 12 8.18 -20.05 1.40
N PRO A 13 7.31 -19.82 2.41
CA PRO A 13 5.92 -20.30 2.45
C PRO A 13 5.05 -19.83 1.26
N CYS A 14 5.30 -18.64 0.71
CA CYS A 14 4.49 -18.09 -0.39
C CYS A 14 4.98 -18.52 -1.79
N TYR A 15 6.13 -19.19 -1.89
CA TYR A 15 6.70 -19.64 -3.17
C TYR A 15 6.82 -21.15 -3.29
N ASN A 16 6.73 -21.86 -2.14
CA ASN A 16 6.81 -23.31 -2.07
C ASN A 16 5.65 -23.86 -1.24
N GLU A 17 4.90 -24.81 -1.82
CA GLU A 17 3.71 -25.39 -1.18
C GLU A 17 4.07 -26.27 0.00
N ASP A 18 5.20 -27.00 -0.02
CA ASP A 18 5.63 -27.82 1.12
C ASP A 18 6.16 -26.97 2.27
N ALA A 19 6.76 -25.82 1.95
CA ALA A 19 7.29 -24.89 2.94
C ALA A 19 6.20 -24.27 3.81
N HIS A 20 5.01 -24.02 3.27
CA HIS A 20 3.95 -23.34 4.01
C HIS A 20 3.45 -24.11 5.25
N ARG A 21 3.64 -25.43 5.29
CA ARG A 21 3.30 -26.27 6.44
C ARG A 21 4.40 -26.32 7.50
N ARG A 22 5.64 -26.03 7.11
CA ARG A 22 6.82 -26.18 7.93
C ARG A 22 7.28 -24.86 8.52
N PHE A 23 7.29 -23.80 7.72
CA PHE A 23 7.88 -22.52 8.07
C PHE A 23 6.84 -21.44 8.27
N ALA A 24 7.13 -20.53 9.17
CA ALA A 24 6.33 -19.36 9.46
C ALA A 24 6.81 -18.12 8.68
N ARG A 25 5.89 -17.18 8.47
CA ARG A 25 6.18 -15.82 8.01
C ARG A 25 5.63 -14.82 9.02
N MET A 26 6.19 -13.63 9.00
CA MET A 26 5.70 -12.46 9.70
C MET A 26 5.59 -11.30 8.74
N HIS A 27 4.47 -10.59 8.74
CA HIS A 27 4.29 -9.36 8.00
C HIS A 27 4.44 -8.15 8.92
N LEU A 28 5.15 -7.13 8.42
CA LEU A 28 5.39 -5.88 9.13
C LEU A 28 4.54 -4.76 8.52
N PRO A 29 3.52 -4.26 9.24
CA PRO A 29 2.61 -3.25 8.74
C PRO A 29 3.19 -1.84 8.92
N VAL A 30 4.21 -1.50 8.13
CA VAL A 30 4.95 -0.23 8.22
C VAL A 30 4.62 0.75 7.09
N ALA A 31 3.75 0.37 6.17
CA ALA A 31 3.48 1.10 4.93
C ALA A 31 2.03 1.60 4.84
N PRO A 32 1.62 2.62 5.61
CA PRO A 32 0.23 3.09 5.61
C PRO A 32 -0.21 3.81 4.33
N ARG A 33 0.70 4.42 3.57
CA ARG A 33 0.38 5.17 2.34
C ARG A 33 0.37 4.28 1.11
N CYS A 34 -0.40 4.70 0.08
CA CYS A 34 -0.36 4.10 -1.24
C CYS A 34 -0.43 5.18 -2.33
N ASN A 35 0.11 4.89 -3.47
CA ASN A 35 0.26 5.80 -4.60
C ASN A 35 -0.69 5.50 -5.78
N ILE A 36 -1.65 4.58 -5.59
CA ILE A 36 -2.73 4.30 -6.54
C ILE A 36 -4.06 4.10 -5.81
N GLN A 37 -5.18 4.20 -6.52
CA GLN A 37 -6.51 3.79 -6.05
C GLN A 37 -7.09 2.73 -6.98
N CYS A 38 -7.20 1.52 -6.49
CA CYS A 38 -7.94 0.45 -7.16
C CYS A 38 -9.44 0.59 -6.90
N ASN A 39 -10.28 0.29 -7.90
CA ASN A 39 -11.74 0.39 -7.79
C ASN A 39 -12.39 -0.58 -6.78
N TYR A 40 -11.65 -1.60 -6.35
CA TYR A 40 -12.06 -2.59 -5.35
C TYR A 40 -11.41 -2.36 -3.95
N CYS A 41 -10.63 -1.29 -3.78
CA CYS A 41 -9.92 -1.03 -2.53
C CYS A 41 -10.57 0.11 -1.75
N ASN A 42 -10.92 -0.15 -0.49
CA ASN A 42 -11.35 0.86 0.48
C ASN A 42 -10.19 1.13 1.45
N ARG A 43 -9.70 2.38 1.47
CA ARG A 43 -8.54 2.80 2.26
C ARG A 43 -8.75 2.82 3.78
N LYS A 44 -9.95 2.56 4.25
CA LYS A 44 -10.21 2.29 5.67
C LYS A 44 -9.61 0.96 6.12
N PHE A 45 -9.36 0.05 5.16
CA PHE A 45 -8.84 -1.30 5.37
C PHE A 45 -7.45 -1.47 4.76
N ASP A 46 -6.83 -2.59 5.03
CA ASP A 46 -5.56 -2.99 4.43
C ASP A 46 -5.68 -3.15 2.91
N CYS A 47 -4.55 -3.15 2.23
CA CYS A 47 -4.49 -3.30 0.78
C CYS A 47 -5.15 -4.61 0.33
N SER A 48 -6.17 -4.53 -0.51
CA SER A 48 -6.91 -5.69 -1.01
C SER A 48 -6.12 -6.59 -1.98
N ASN A 49 -4.96 -6.14 -2.44
CA ASN A 49 -4.07 -6.92 -3.30
C ASN A 49 -3.20 -7.89 -2.50
N GLU A 50 -2.79 -7.48 -1.31
CA GLU A 50 -1.76 -8.14 -0.53
C GLU A 50 -2.29 -8.68 0.78
N SER A 51 -3.42 -8.14 1.23
CA SER A 51 -4.07 -8.49 2.49
C SER A 51 -5.49 -8.95 2.27
N ARG A 52 -6.06 -9.58 3.28
CA ARG A 52 -7.46 -9.96 3.29
C ARG A 52 -8.33 -8.70 3.28
N PRO A 53 -9.24 -8.54 2.30
CA PRO A 53 -10.13 -7.40 2.24
C PRO A 53 -11.00 -7.23 3.51
N GLY A 54 -11.29 -5.97 3.86
CA GLY A 54 -12.15 -5.65 5.01
C GLY A 54 -11.51 -5.82 6.38
N VAL A 55 -10.20 -6.05 6.47
CA VAL A 55 -9.44 -6.10 7.72
C VAL A 55 -8.54 -4.89 7.87
N THR A 56 -8.18 -4.57 9.11
CA THR A 56 -7.27 -3.48 9.45
C THR A 56 -6.18 -4.02 10.36
N SER A 57 -4.91 -3.76 10.02
CA SER A 57 -3.76 -4.15 10.84
C SER A 57 -3.26 -2.95 11.67
N GLU A 58 -2.42 -3.15 12.65
CA GLU A 58 -1.68 -2.08 13.33
C GLU A 58 -0.72 -1.37 12.36
N VAL A 59 -0.20 -0.18 12.72
CA VAL A 59 0.90 0.47 12.00
C VAL A 59 2.07 0.64 12.95
N LEU A 60 3.23 0.15 12.52
CA LEU A 60 4.47 0.20 13.30
C LEU A 60 5.43 1.24 12.72
N THR A 61 6.24 1.86 13.58
CA THR A 61 7.46 2.52 13.14
C THR A 61 8.51 1.48 12.75
N PRO A 62 9.55 1.83 11.99
CA PRO A 62 10.63 0.92 11.66
C PRO A 62 11.30 0.29 12.88
N GLU A 63 11.51 1.05 13.93
CA GLU A 63 12.09 0.61 15.19
C GLU A 63 11.18 -0.37 15.93
N GLN A 64 9.88 -0.05 16.05
CA GLN A 64 8.88 -0.95 16.63
C GLN A 64 8.76 -2.26 15.84
N ALA A 65 8.85 -2.18 14.51
CA ALA A 65 8.82 -3.36 13.65
C ALA A 65 10.04 -4.27 13.91
N SER A 66 11.24 -3.70 14.01
CA SER A 66 12.46 -4.45 14.33
C SER A 66 12.40 -5.11 15.71
N ASP A 67 11.90 -4.41 16.73
CA ASP A 67 11.74 -4.95 18.08
C ASP A 67 10.66 -6.05 18.12
N LYS A 68 9.59 -5.89 17.35
CA LYS A 68 8.55 -6.91 17.22
C LYS A 68 9.10 -8.18 16.54
N VAL A 69 9.98 -8.06 15.54
CA VAL A 69 10.66 -9.22 14.93
C VAL A 69 11.46 -9.97 15.97
N ASP A 70 12.25 -9.29 16.80
CA ASP A 70 13.04 -9.90 17.87
C ASP A 70 12.17 -10.73 18.82
N PHE A 71 11.08 -10.12 19.29
CA PHE A 71 10.15 -10.77 20.18
C PHE A 71 9.49 -12.00 19.54
N VAL A 72 8.96 -11.84 18.31
CA VAL A 72 8.29 -12.94 17.61
C VAL A 72 9.26 -14.07 17.26
N TYR A 73 10.47 -13.72 16.80
CA TYR A 73 11.48 -14.72 16.43
C TYR A 73 11.91 -15.57 17.62
N SER A 74 11.98 -14.98 18.82
CA SER A 74 12.26 -15.73 20.06
C SER A 74 11.16 -16.73 20.44
N GLN A 75 9.91 -16.52 19.97
CA GLN A 75 8.76 -17.36 20.29
C GLN A 75 8.36 -18.32 19.16
N ILE A 76 8.80 -18.07 17.93
CA ILE A 76 8.48 -18.86 16.73
C ILE A 76 9.81 -19.22 16.01
N PRO A 77 10.48 -20.28 16.43
CA PRO A 77 11.79 -20.68 15.85
C PRO A 77 11.72 -21.05 14.36
N GLU A 78 10.53 -21.45 13.88
CA GLU A 78 10.28 -21.74 12.46
C GLU A 78 10.02 -20.50 11.59
N LEU A 79 10.14 -19.27 12.13
CA LEU A 79 10.06 -18.04 11.37
C LEU A 79 11.23 -17.93 10.38
N LYS A 80 10.93 -17.83 9.09
CA LYS A 80 11.92 -17.76 8.01
C LYS A 80 11.76 -16.50 7.14
N VAL A 81 10.56 -15.95 7.06
CA VAL A 81 10.27 -14.87 6.12
C VAL A 81 9.66 -13.67 6.84
N ILE A 82 10.25 -12.52 6.58
CA ILE A 82 9.70 -11.21 6.95
C ILE A 82 9.17 -10.56 5.68
N GLY A 83 7.85 -10.29 5.64
CA GLY A 83 7.18 -9.65 4.52
C GLY A 83 6.75 -8.22 4.84
N ILE A 84 6.83 -7.32 3.88
CA ILE A 84 6.19 -6.01 3.95
C ILE A 84 5.19 -5.93 2.81
N ALA A 85 3.89 -5.93 3.17
CA ALA A 85 2.78 -6.05 2.22
C ALA A 85 1.67 -5.02 2.48
N GLY A 86 1.92 -4.03 3.29
CA GLY A 86 0.90 -3.03 3.59
C GLY A 86 1.10 -2.30 4.91
N PRO A 87 0.02 -1.65 5.33
CA PRO A 87 -1.40 -1.63 4.88
C PRO A 87 -1.69 -0.93 3.54
N GLY A 88 -0.81 -0.06 3.09
CA GLY A 88 -0.86 0.57 1.77
C GLY A 88 0.13 -0.10 0.80
N ASP A 89 0.90 0.71 0.06
CA ASP A 89 1.96 0.18 -0.82
C ASP A 89 3.34 0.38 -0.17
N PRO A 90 4.14 -0.67 0.01
CA PRO A 90 5.46 -0.55 0.62
C PRO A 90 6.38 0.48 -0.04
N LEU A 91 6.39 0.59 -1.36
CA LEU A 91 7.28 1.51 -2.06
C LEU A 91 6.80 2.98 -2.09
N ALA A 92 5.61 3.24 -1.55
CA ALA A 92 5.13 4.59 -1.27
C ALA A 92 5.54 5.10 0.13
N ASN A 93 6.38 4.35 0.87
CA ASN A 93 6.73 4.63 2.26
C ASN A 93 8.21 4.42 2.53
N GLU A 94 8.94 5.48 2.91
CA GLU A 94 10.37 5.36 3.30
C GLU A 94 10.55 4.47 4.55
N ALA A 95 9.55 4.36 5.40
CA ALA A 95 9.54 3.45 6.55
C ALA A 95 9.81 1.99 6.13
N THR A 96 9.38 1.58 4.93
CA THR A 96 9.66 0.25 4.37
C THR A 96 11.17 0.00 4.25
N PHE A 97 11.88 0.91 3.61
CA PHE A 97 13.32 0.77 3.38
C PHE A 97 14.10 0.80 4.69
N ARG A 98 13.72 1.69 5.60
CA ARG A 98 14.32 1.77 6.92
C ARG A 98 14.06 0.50 7.75
N THR A 99 12.87 -0.06 7.66
CA THR A 99 12.52 -1.33 8.33
C THR A 99 13.37 -2.48 7.79
N ILE A 100 13.49 -2.60 6.46
CA ILE A 100 14.31 -3.65 5.83
C ILE A 100 15.77 -3.53 6.31
N GLU A 101 16.33 -2.32 6.30
CA GLU A 101 17.70 -2.06 6.77
C GLU A 101 17.90 -2.53 8.21
N LEU A 102 17.00 -2.13 9.13
CA LEU A 102 17.08 -2.48 10.54
C LEU A 102 16.95 -3.99 10.78
N VAL A 103 15.95 -4.61 10.14
CA VAL A 103 15.67 -6.04 10.32
C VAL A 103 16.77 -6.88 9.69
N HIS A 104 17.17 -6.60 8.45
CA HIS A 104 18.21 -7.38 7.77
C HIS A 104 19.58 -7.28 8.46
N LYS A 105 19.90 -6.11 9.04
CA LYS A 105 21.13 -5.94 9.83
C LYS A 105 21.12 -6.76 11.11
N ARG A 106 19.96 -6.89 11.76
CA ARG A 106 19.80 -7.58 13.05
C ARG A 106 19.59 -9.09 12.89
N PHE A 107 18.93 -9.50 11.81
CA PHE A 107 18.52 -10.88 11.50
C PHE A 107 18.85 -11.22 10.04
N PRO A 108 20.15 -11.32 9.68
CA PRO A 108 20.57 -11.56 8.29
C PRO A 108 20.13 -12.93 7.74
N GLU A 109 19.78 -13.88 8.61
CA GLU A 109 19.27 -15.20 8.26
C GLU A 109 17.79 -15.22 7.87
N LEU A 110 17.03 -14.15 8.18
CA LEU A 110 15.64 -14.05 7.79
C LEU A 110 15.50 -13.50 6.35
N THR A 111 14.68 -14.17 5.58
CA THR A 111 14.40 -13.77 4.19
C THR A 111 13.47 -12.57 4.14
N MET A 112 13.93 -11.49 3.50
CA MET A 112 13.10 -10.30 3.27
C MET A 112 12.27 -10.44 1.99
N CYS A 113 10.95 -10.17 2.09
CA CYS A 113 10.00 -10.20 0.99
C CYS A 113 9.18 -8.90 0.96
N VAL A 114 8.96 -8.33 -0.23
CA VAL A 114 8.16 -7.11 -0.41
C VAL A 114 7.05 -7.35 -1.42
N SER A 115 5.87 -6.79 -1.17
CA SER A 115 4.74 -6.87 -2.09
C SER A 115 4.23 -5.47 -2.43
N THR A 116 4.19 -5.11 -3.71
CA THR A 116 3.92 -3.75 -4.18
C THR A 116 3.00 -3.72 -5.41
N ASN A 117 2.33 -2.59 -5.63
CA ASN A 117 1.61 -2.33 -6.88
C ASN A 117 2.54 -2.05 -8.08
N GLY A 118 3.84 -1.91 -7.85
CA GLY A 118 4.85 -1.75 -8.90
C GLY A 118 5.04 -0.33 -9.43
N LEU A 119 4.23 0.66 -9.05
CA LEU A 119 4.33 2.03 -9.57
C LEU A 119 5.69 2.66 -9.29
N ALA A 120 6.19 2.53 -8.06
CA ALA A 120 7.46 3.09 -7.63
C ALA A 120 8.64 2.11 -7.77
N LEU A 121 8.42 0.94 -8.37
CA LEU A 121 9.43 -0.11 -8.48
C LEU A 121 10.63 0.30 -9.36
N PRO A 122 10.44 0.89 -10.57
CA PRO A 122 11.54 1.46 -11.31
C PRO A 122 12.27 2.55 -10.50
N GLY A 123 13.59 2.42 -10.41
CA GLY A 123 14.44 3.26 -9.55
C GLY A 123 14.56 2.79 -8.10
N ASN A 124 13.69 1.87 -7.63
CA ASN A 124 13.79 1.25 -6.29
C ASN A 124 14.19 -0.23 -6.32
N ALA A 125 14.12 -0.90 -7.48
CA ALA A 125 14.48 -2.32 -7.59
C ALA A 125 15.91 -2.59 -7.12
N LYS A 126 16.88 -1.78 -7.57
CA LYS A 126 18.28 -1.90 -7.12
C LYS A 126 18.43 -1.61 -5.62
N ARG A 127 17.74 -0.60 -5.08
CA ARG A 127 17.77 -0.26 -3.65
C ARG A 127 17.26 -1.43 -2.79
N LEU A 128 16.17 -2.07 -3.21
CA LEU A 128 15.65 -3.27 -2.53
C LEU A 128 16.65 -4.43 -2.59
N TYR A 129 17.24 -4.66 -3.77
CA TYR A 129 18.25 -5.69 -3.95
C TYR A 129 19.47 -5.47 -3.05
N ASP A 130 19.98 -4.24 -2.98
CA ASP A 130 21.12 -3.86 -2.14
C ASP A 130 20.81 -4.01 -0.63
N LEU A 131 19.55 -3.85 -0.23
CA LEU A 131 19.06 -4.09 1.12
C LEU A 131 18.77 -5.57 1.44
N GLY A 132 19.11 -6.50 0.54
CA GLY A 132 18.96 -7.93 0.77
C GLY A 132 17.63 -8.54 0.35
N VAL A 133 16.69 -7.77 -0.23
CA VAL A 133 15.44 -8.30 -0.76
C VAL A 133 15.71 -9.14 -2.02
N ARG A 134 15.27 -10.38 -2.02
CA ARG A 134 15.39 -11.31 -3.16
C ARG A 134 14.05 -11.81 -3.66
N PHE A 135 12.99 -11.66 -2.87
CA PHE A 135 11.63 -12.08 -3.18
C PHE A 135 10.73 -10.87 -3.29
N LEU A 136 10.10 -10.72 -4.44
CA LEU A 136 9.22 -9.59 -4.72
C LEU A 136 7.88 -10.09 -5.27
N THR A 137 6.80 -9.49 -4.79
CA THR A 137 5.47 -9.64 -5.39
C THR A 137 5.08 -8.33 -6.05
N ILE A 138 4.68 -8.38 -7.33
CA ILE A 138 4.10 -7.23 -8.03
C ILE A 138 2.63 -7.54 -8.29
N THR A 139 1.72 -6.66 -7.89
CA THR A 139 0.31 -6.79 -8.27
C THR A 139 0.08 -6.13 -9.61
N MET A 140 -0.24 -6.96 -10.62
CA MET A 140 -0.56 -6.54 -11.99
C MET A 140 -1.93 -7.09 -12.38
N ASN A 141 -2.92 -6.24 -12.55
CA ASN A 141 -4.29 -6.67 -12.90
C ASN A 141 -4.60 -6.53 -14.40
N ALA A 142 -3.72 -5.90 -15.15
CA ALA A 142 -3.82 -5.72 -16.60
C ALA A 142 -2.43 -5.49 -17.22
N ALA A 143 -2.27 -5.90 -18.47
CA ALA A 143 -1.16 -5.55 -19.36
C ALA A 143 -1.61 -4.62 -20.50
N ASP A 144 -2.93 -4.47 -20.68
CA ASP A 144 -3.59 -3.57 -21.63
C ASP A 144 -4.23 -2.38 -20.89
N PRO A 145 -3.91 -1.13 -21.29
CA PRO A 145 -4.51 0.06 -20.69
C PRO A 145 -6.04 0.12 -20.79
N ALA A 146 -6.66 -0.45 -21.83
CA ALA A 146 -8.11 -0.48 -21.96
C ALA A 146 -8.79 -1.39 -20.91
N VAL A 147 -8.06 -2.37 -20.37
CA VAL A 147 -8.52 -3.15 -19.21
C VAL A 147 -8.16 -2.42 -17.92
N GLY A 148 -6.95 -1.87 -17.84
CA GLY A 148 -6.43 -1.18 -16.64
C GLY A 148 -7.27 0.03 -16.24
N GLU A 149 -7.77 0.83 -17.18
CA GLU A 149 -8.63 2.01 -16.90
C GLU A 149 -9.94 1.66 -16.18
N LYS A 150 -10.41 0.41 -16.30
CA LYS A 150 -11.58 -0.10 -15.59
C LYS A 150 -11.25 -0.56 -14.17
N VAL A 151 -9.98 -0.90 -13.91
CA VAL A 151 -9.49 -1.43 -12.62
C VAL A 151 -9.03 -0.32 -11.68
N TYR A 152 -8.39 0.73 -12.23
CA TYR A 152 -7.74 1.77 -11.44
C TYR A 152 -8.48 3.11 -11.57
N SER A 153 -8.92 3.66 -10.44
CA SER A 153 -9.59 4.97 -10.38
C SER A 153 -8.59 6.10 -10.69
N HIS A 154 -7.42 6.03 -10.05
CA HIS A 154 -6.36 7.00 -10.29
C HIS A 154 -4.98 6.46 -9.84
N VAL A 155 -3.95 7.11 -10.34
CA VAL A 155 -2.54 6.80 -10.09
C VAL A 155 -1.78 8.12 -9.87
N THR A 156 -0.89 8.15 -8.89
CA THR A 156 -0.01 9.31 -8.67
C THR A 156 1.08 9.31 -9.74
N GLY A 157 1.02 10.27 -10.65
CA GLY A 157 2.05 10.53 -11.66
C GLY A 157 3.08 11.55 -11.17
N PRO A 158 4.10 11.86 -12.00
CA PRO A 158 5.15 12.83 -11.66
C PRO A 158 4.61 14.25 -11.49
N ASP A 159 3.61 14.64 -12.29
CA ASP A 159 3.04 15.98 -12.31
C ASP A 159 1.65 16.06 -11.64
N GLY A 160 1.28 15.04 -10.86
CA GLY A 160 0.00 14.99 -10.15
C GLY A 160 -0.78 13.70 -10.38
N VAL A 161 -2.09 13.73 -10.14
CA VAL A 161 -2.97 12.56 -10.22
C VAL A 161 -3.42 12.30 -11.65
N LEU A 162 -3.10 11.13 -12.17
CA LEU A 162 -3.57 10.63 -13.46
C LEU A 162 -4.87 9.83 -13.27
N ARG A 163 -5.77 9.88 -14.27
CA ARG A 163 -7.06 9.15 -14.29
C ARG A 163 -7.30 8.46 -15.63
N GLY A 164 -8.25 7.53 -15.65
CA GLY A 164 -8.67 6.83 -16.87
C GLY A 164 -7.52 6.12 -17.57
N ARG A 165 -7.52 6.16 -18.90
CA ARG A 165 -6.53 5.47 -19.72
C ARG A 165 -5.09 5.91 -19.44
N GLY A 166 -4.84 7.21 -19.25
CA GLY A 166 -3.50 7.71 -18.95
C GLY A 166 -2.93 7.20 -17.62
N ALA A 167 -3.78 7.02 -16.60
CA ALA A 167 -3.38 6.39 -15.34
C ALA A 167 -3.00 4.92 -15.55
N ALA A 168 -3.78 4.18 -16.33
CA ALA A 168 -3.52 2.78 -16.64
C ALA A 168 -2.23 2.60 -17.47
N GLU A 169 -2.03 3.43 -18.50
CA GLU A 169 -0.81 3.42 -19.33
C GLU A 169 0.43 3.69 -18.49
N TYR A 170 0.37 4.69 -17.61
CA TYR A 170 1.49 5.04 -16.75
C TYR A 170 1.81 3.91 -15.77
N LEU A 171 0.82 3.39 -15.03
CA LEU A 171 1.03 2.30 -14.07
C LEU A 171 1.58 1.03 -14.76
N ILE A 172 0.96 0.60 -15.85
CA ILE A 172 1.38 -0.60 -16.59
C ILE A 172 2.81 -0.45 -17.13
N SER A 173 3.16 0.72 -17.65
CA SER A 173 4.53 0.97 -18.10
C SER A 173 5.56 0.85 -16.97
N ARG A 174 5.25 1.40 -15.79
CA ARG A 174 6.10 1.29 -14.59
C ARG A 174 6.21 -0.14 -14.08
N GLN A 175 5.10 -0.88 -14.07
CA GLN A 175 5.08 -2.29 -13.67
C GLN A 175 5.93 -3.15 -14.61
N LYS A 176 5.81 -2.95 -15.92
CA LYS A 176 6.60 -3.66 -16.93
C LYS A 176 8.09 -3.37 -16.77
N GLN A 177 8.46 -2.11 -16.64
CA GLN A 177 9.85 -1.70 -16.40
C GLN A 177 10.39 -2.29 -15.10
N GLY A 178 9.63 -2.20 -14.00
CA GLY A 178 10.05 -2.73 -12.70
C GLY A 178 10.23 -4.24 -12.70
N LEU A 179 9.37 -4.97 -13.41
CA LEU A 179 9.52 -6.42 -13.61
C LEU A 179 10.84 -6.74 -14.35
N ASP A 180 11.11 -6.06 -15.46
CA ASP A 180 12.36 -6.25 -16.23
C ASP A 180 13.60 -5.95 -15.35
N GLU A 181 13.60 -4.86 -14.56
CA GLU A 181 14.69 -4.51 -13.64
C GLU A 181 14.90 -5.58 -12.55
N CYS A 182 13.84 -6.07 -11.93
CA CYS A 182 13.93 -7.09 -10.89
C CYS A 182 14.45 -8.43 -11.42
N VAL A 183 13.98 -8.86 -12.58
CA VAL A 183 14.44 -10.10 -13.23
C VAL A 183 15.92 -9.96 -13.64
N ALA A 184 16.32 -8.81 -14.17
CA ALA A 184 17.73 -8.54 -14.51
C ALA A 184 18.66 -8.57 -13.29
N LEU A 185 18.17 -8.18 -12.11
CA LEU A 185 18.88 -8.29 -10.83
C LEU A 185 18.90 -9.73 -10.26
N GLY A 186 18.22 -10.69 -10.88
CA GLY A 186 18.11 -12.06 -10.40
C GLY A 186 17.13 -12.24 -9.22
N MET A 187 16.22 -11.30 -9.00
CA MET A 187 15.17 -11.43 -7.97
C MET A 187 14.13 -12.46 -8.39
N VAL A 188 13.54 -13.16 -7.43
CA VAL A 188 12.42 -14.08 -7.64
C VAL A 188 11.12 -13.27 -7.59
N VAL A 189 10.47 -13.11 -8.76
CA VAL A 189 9.27 -12.29 -8.88
C VAL A 189 8.02 -13.13 -8.96
N LYS A 190 7.06 -12.85 -8.09
CA LYS A 190 5.68 -13.36 -8.14
C LYS A 190 4.75 -12.25 -8.63
N ILE A 191 3.78 -12.61 -9.47
CA ILE A 191 2.73 -11.68 -9.89
C ILE A 191 1.42 -12.03 -9.20
N ASN A 192 0.89 -11.11 -8.40
CA ASN A 192 -0.48 -11.20 -7.90
C ASN A 192 -1.44 -10.59 -8.93
N ILE A 193 -2.57 -11.25 -9.15
CA ILE A 193 -3.62 -10.82 -10.08
C ILE A 193 -4.96 -10.97 -9.36
N VAL A 194 -5.70 -9.89 -9.19
CA VAL A 194 -7.07 -9.96 -8.70
C VAL A 194 -7.99 -10.26 -9.88
N MET A 195 -8.66 -11.41 -9.86
CA MET A 195 -9.64 -11.80 -10.87
C MET A 195 -10.94 -11.05 -10.65
N ILE A 196 -11.30 -10.19 -11.60
CA ILE A 196 -12.47 -9.32 -11.56
C ILE A 196 -13.39 -9.73 -12.71
N PRO A 197 -14.46 -10.52 -12.45
CA PRO A 197 -15.34 -11.03 -13.49
C PRO A 197 -15.94 -9.92 -14.36
N GLY A 198 -15.91 -10.11 -15.69
CA GLY A 198 -16.39 -9.15 -16.66
C GLY A 198 -15.51 -7.90 -16.85
N VAL A 199 -14.36 -7.81 -16.15
CA VAL A 199 -13.41 -6.69 -16.30
C VAL A 199 -12.07 -7.18 -16.84
N ASN A 200 -11.39 -8.08 -16.13
CA ASN A 200 -10.07 -8.56 -16.53
C ASN A 200 -9.95 -10.08 -16.69
N ASP A 201 -10.96 -10.85 -16.32
CA ASP A 201 -10.95 -12.30 -16.34
C ASP A 201 -10.59 -12.89 -17.72
N ALA A 202 -11.14 -12.31 -18.81
CA ALA A 202 -10.79 -12.70 -20.18
C ALA A 202 -9.36 -12.30 -20.57
N HIS A 203 -8.79 -11.27 -19.95
CA HIS A 203 -7.46 -10.72 -20.24
C HIS A 203 -6.34 -11.40 -19.42
N ILE A 204 -6.65 -12.02 -18.28
CA ILE A 204 -5.65 -12.65 -17.40
C ILE A 204 -4.74 -13.64 -18.13
N PRO A 205 -5.21 -14.51 -19.06
CA PRO A 205 -4.31 -15.39 -19.81
C PRO A 205 -3.23 -14.64 -20.60
N ASP A 206 -3.56 -13.51 -21.22
CA ASP A 206 -2.59 -12.71 -21.97
C ASP A 206 -1.58 -12.02 -21.04
N LEU A 207 -2.04 -11.51 -19.90
CA LEU A 207 -1.17 -11.00 -18.85
C LEU A 207 -0.21 -12.08 -18.34
N VAL A 208 -0.71 -13.29 -18.06
CA VAL A 208 0.10 -14.41 -17.58
C VAL A 208 1.17 -14.81 -18.61
N ARG A 209 0.81 -14.87 -19.89
CA ARG A 209 1.78 -15.11 -20.98
C ARG A 209 2.87 -14.05 -20.98
N TYR A 210 2.47 -12.77 -20.93
CA TYR A 210 3.40 -11.66 -20.89
C TYR A 210 4.40 -11.75 -19.73
N VAL A 211 3.92 -11.94 -18.49
CA VAL A 211 4.81 -11.97 -17.32
C VAL A 211 5.69 -13.21 -17.28
N LYS A 212 5.20 -14.35 -17.78
CA LYS A 212 6.01 -15.55 -17.98
C LYS A 212 7.19 -15.29 -18.93
N ASP A 213 6.91 -14.71 -20.09
CA ASP A 213 7.93 -14.40 -21.11
C ASP A 213 8.97 -13.40 -20.60
N LYS A 214 8.58 -12.57 -19.61
CA LYS A 214 9.45 -11.63 -18.88
C LYS A 214 10.22 -12.26 -17.72
N GLY A 215 10.02 -13.53 -17.41
CA GLY A 215 10.78 -14.26 -16.40
C GLY A 215 10.16 -14.23 -14.99
N ALA A 216 8.89 -13.89 -14.84
CA ALA A 216 8.19 -14.06 -13.57
C ALA A 216 8.22 -15.54 -13.14
N TYR A 217 8.54 -15.81 -11.88
CA TYR A 217 8.67 -17.16 -11.35
C TYR A 217 7.33 -17.87 -11.16
N THR A 218 6.32 -17.13 -10.67
CA THR A 218 4.99 -17.67 -10.36
C THR A 218 3.92 -16.61 -10.45
N VAL A 219 2.69 -17.02 -10.68
CA VAL A 219 1.51 -16.16 -10.61
C VAL A 219 0.58 -16.63 -9.50
N ASN A 220 -0.15 -15.69 -8.89
CA ASN A 220 -1.18 -15.95 -7.89
C ASN A 220 -2.47 -15.23 -8.29
N ILE A 221 -3.50 -15.99 -8.63
CA ILE A 221 -4.81 -15.46 -9.04
C ILE A 221 -5.71 -15.39 -7.81
N LEU A 222 -5.93 -14.19 -7.31
CA LEU A 222 -6.77 -13.88 -6.15
C LEU A 222 -8.21 -13.62 -6.60
N PRO A 223 -9.22 -14.08 -5.87
CA PRO A 223 -10.60 -13.69 -6.17
C PRO A 223 -10.84 -12.23 -5.78
N LEU A 224 -11.62 -11.51 -6.57
CA LEU A 224 -12.23 -10.26 -6.11
C LEU A 224 -13.10 -10.58 -4.88
N ILE A 225 -12.92 -9.82 -3.83
CA ILE A 225 -13.82 -9.77 -2.67
C ILE A 225 -14.38 -8.35 -2.65
N PRO A 226 -15.67 -8.15 -2.98
CA PRO A 226 -16.31 -6.84 -2.93
C PRO A 226 -16.26 -6.28 -1.50
N VAL A 227 -15.95 -5.00 -1.40
CA VAL A 227 -15.85 -4.29 -0.11
C VAL A 227 -16.76 -3.07 -0.17
N GLU A 228 -17.54 -2.86 0.87
CA GLU A 228 -18.43 -1.70 1.02
C GLU A 228 -17.65 -0.37 0.89
N GLY A 229 -18.27 0.60 0.23
CA GLY A 229 -17.67 1.91 -0.04
C GLY A 229 -16.61 1.91 -1.15
N THR A 230 -16.54 0.86 -1.98
CA THR A 230 -15.71 0.80 -3.18
C THR A 230 -16.55 0.92 -4.45
N ALA A 231 -15.93 1.30 -5.58
CA ALA A 231 -16.63 1.33 -6.87
C ALA A 231 -17.13 -0.07 -7.30
N PHE A 232 -16.54 -1.14 -6.74
CA PHE A 232 -16.87 -2.53 -7.06
C PHE A 232 -17.67 -3.24 -5.95
N GLU A 233 -18.24 -2.50 -4.99
CA GLU A 233 -19.02 -3.12 -3.90
C GLU A 233 -20.21 -3.96 -4.38
N GLY A 234 -20.85 -3.56 -5.49
CA GLY A 234 -21.97 -4.28 -6.10
C GLY A 234 -21.58 -5.39 -7.08
N MET A 235 -20.30 -5.62 -7.32
CA MET A 235 -19.85 -6.67 -8.22
C MET A 235 -19.92 -8.06 -7.56
N GLN A 236 -20.10 -9.10 -8.39
CA GLN A 236 -20.05 -10.47 -7.92
C GLN A 236 -18.61 -10.97 -7.83
N ALA A 237 -18.27 -11.64 -6.73
CA ALA A 237 -17.01 -12.38 -6.63
C ALA A 237 -16.99 -13.55 -7.64
N PRO A 238 -15.81 -13.92 -8.16
CA PRO A 238 -15.71 -15.12 -9.00
C PRO A 238 -16.06 -16.37 -8.19
N THR A 239 -16.74 -17.33 -8.82
CA THR A 239 -16.97 -18.62 -8.17
C THR A 239 -15.66 -19.41 -8.03
N PRO A 240 -15.58 -20.38 -7.10
CA PRO A 240 -14.43 -21.27 -6.98
C PRO A 240 -14.11 -21.99 -8.30
N GLU A 241 -15.13 -22.39 -9.05
CA GLU A 241 -15.01 -23.09 -10.34
C GLU A 241 -14.43 -22.17 -11.41
N MET A 242 -14.93 -20.93 -11.56
CA MET A 242 -14.38 -19.92 -12.49
C MET A 242 -12.91 -19.67 -12.20
N ARG A 243 -12.55 -19.50 -10.94
CA ARG A 243 -11.15 -19.27 -10.53
C ARG A 243 -10.30 -20.49 -10.80
N LYS A 244 -10.79 -21.70 -10.50
CA LYS A 244 -10.08 -22.95 -10.74
C LYS A 244 -9.80 -23.14 -12.23
N ASP A 245 -10.81 -22.99 -13.09
CA ASP A 245 -10.66 -23.08 -14.56
C ASP A 245 -9.61 -22.11 -15.08
N LEU A 246 -9.66 -20.86 -14.64
CA LEU A 246 -8.67 -19.86 -15.06
C LEU A 246 -7.26 -20.21 -14.59
N MET A 247 -7.11 -20.70 -13.34
CA MET A 247 -5.82 -21.15 -12.82
C MET A 247 -5.27 -22.36 -13.57
N ASP A 248 -6.13 -23.30 -13.99
CA ASP A 248 -5.74 -24.47 -14.77
C ASP A 248 -5.26 -24.04 -16.17
N ARG A 249 -6.04 -23.22 -16.86
CA ARG A 249 -5.66 -22.64 -18.17
C ARG A 249 -4.34 -21.87 -18.11
N CYS A 250 -4.11 -21.09 -17.06
CA CYS A 250 -2.83 -20.39 -16.87
C CYS A 250 -1.68 -21.35 -16.57
N GLY A 251 -1.91 -22.41 -15.79
CA GLY A 251 -0.94 -23.46 -15.51
C GLY A 251 -0.50 -24.21 -16.78
N ASP A 252 -1.42 -24.49 -17.69
CA ASP A 252 -1.16 -25.14 -18.98
C ASP A 252 -0.22 -24.33 -19.90
N MET A 253 -0.06 -23.03 -19.62
CA MET A 253 0.92 -22.19 -20.30
C MET A 253 2.36 -22.42 -19.83
N GLY A 254 2.58 -23.28 -18.81
CA GLY A 254 3.92 -23.64 -18.30
C GLY A 254 4.52 -22.61 -17.34
N ILE A 255 3.69 -21.83 -16.65
CA ILE A 255 4.09 -21.04 -15.49
C ILE A 255 3.53 -21.67 -14.20
N LYS A 256 4.27 -21.59 -13.11
CA LYS A 256 3.78 -22.05 -11.81
C LYS A 256 2.63 -21.15 -11.34
N VAL A 257 1.48 -21.74 -10.99
CA VAL A 257 0.34 -21.04 -10.42
C VAL A 257 0.22 -21.39 -8.94
N MET A 258 0.28 -20.38 -8.06
CA MET A 258 0.13 -20.55 -6.62
C MET A 258 -1.32 -20.93 -6.28
N ARG A 259 -1.53 -22.11 -5.66
CA ARG A 259 -2.86 -22.62 -5.29
C ARG A 259 -3.15 -22.60 -3.79
N HIS A 260 -2.15 -22.41 -2.95
CA HIS A 260 -2.20 -22.48 -1.49
C HIS A 260 -2.31 -21.11 -0.81
N CYS A 261 -2.53 -20.01 -1.55
CA CYS A 261 -2.70 -18.67 -0.98
C CYS A 261 -3.93 -18.58 -0.07
N LYS A 262 -3.77 -17.98 1.10
CA LYS A 262 -4.83 -17.79 2.11
C LYS A 262 -5.20 -16.32 2.35
N GLN A 263 -4.67 -15.38 1.56
CA GLN A 263 -4.87 -13.94 1.73
C GLN A 263 -4.59 -13.51 3.18
N CYS A 264 -3.32 -13.37 3.51
CA CYS A 264 -2.86 -13.01 4.84
C CYS A 264 -3.26 -11.57 5.21
N ARG A 265 -3.23 -11.24 6.51
CA ARG A 265 -3.29 -9.86 6.97
C ARG A 265 -1.96 -9.15 6.74
N ALA A 266 -1.96 -7.79 6.72
CA ALA A 266 -0.71 -7.02 6.62
C ALA A 266 0.15 -7.09 7.90
N ASP A 267 -0.39 -7.62 8.99
CA ASP A 267 0.28 -7.90 10.27
C ASP A 267 0.30 -9.40 10.62
N ALA A 268 0.11 -10.28 9.63
CA ALA A 268 0.00 -11.73 9.84
C ALA A 268 1.30 -12.33 10.42
N ILE A 269 1.17 -13.22 11.40
CA ILE A 269 2.27 -13.93 12.05
C ILE A 269 1.93 -15.42 12.14
N GLY A 270 2.86 -16.31 11.76
CA GLY A 270 2.69 -17.77 11.86
C GLY A 270 2.71 -18.47 10.51
N LYS A 271 2.26 -19.71 10.43
CA LYS A 271 2.16 -20.49 9.19
C LYS A 271 0.96 -20.06 8.34
N LEU A 272 0.98 -20.38 7.05
CA LEU A 272 -0.18 -20.10 6.20
C LEU A 272 -1.39 -20.93 6.66
N GLY A 273 -2.48 -20.25 7.04
CA GLY A 273 -3.68 -20.88 7.59
C GLY A 273 -3.70 -20.99 9.11
N ASP A 274 -2.59 -20.66 9.78
CA ASP A 274 -2.48 -20.57 11.23
C ASP A 274 -1.95 -19.18 11.61
N ASP A 275 -2.86 -18.21 11.71
CA ASP A 275 -2.54 -16.81 11.99
C ASP A 275 -2.56 -16.55 13.49
N ARG A 276 -1.38 -16.32 14.05
CA ARG A 276 -1.11 -16.06 15.47
C ARG A 276 -0.95 -14.58 15.78
N SER A 277 -1.29 -13.67 14.85
CA SER A 277 -1.10 -12.22 15.02
C SER A 277 -1.74 -11.66 16.29
N SER A 278 -2.86 -12.22 16.72
CA SER A 278 -3.55 -11.83 17.97
C SER A 278 -2.73 -12.08 19.24
N GLU A 279 -1.85 -13.08 19.24
CA GLU A 279 -0.98 -13.39 20.40
C GLU A 279 0.12 -12.33 20.56
N PHE A 280 0.45 -11.63 19.47
CA PHE A 280 1.51 -10.64 19.40
C PHE A 280 0.98 -9.21 19.20
N SER A 281 -0.34 -9.01 19.35
CA SER A 281 -0.95 -7.68 19.33
C SER A 281 -0.67 -6.96 20.67
N GLY A 282 -0.39 -5.64 20.60
CA GLY A 282 -0.28 -4.83 21.81
C GLY A 282 1.08 -4.89 22.52
N CYS A 283 2.20 -5.06 21.81
CA CYS A 283 3.48 -4.63 22.39
C CYS A 283 3.32 -3.14 22.77
N GLY A 284 3.58 -2.77 24.05
CA GLY A 284 3.15 -1.51 24.70
C GLY A 284 3.43 -0.17 24.00
N SER A 285 3.89 -0.20 22.76
CA SER A 285 4.14 0.94 21.88
C SER A 285 3.36 0.90 20.55
N CYS A 286 2.54 -0.15 20.30
CA CYS A 286 1.80 -0.30 19.03
C CYS A 286 0.49 0.49 19.07
N ARG A 287 0.15 1.14 17.95
CA ARG A 287 -1.13 1.83 17.78
C ARG A 287 -2.23 0.83 17.39
N THR A 288 -3.39 0.94 18.02
CA THR A 288 -4.55 0.13 17.66
C THR A 288 -5.13 0.56 16.30
N ALA A 289 -5.78 -0.37 15.61
CA ALA A 289 -6.39 -0.19 14.29
C ALA A 289 -7.37 0.99 14.17
N GLU A 290 -7.97 1.43 15.29
CA GLU A 290 -8.92 2.54 15.36
C GLU A 290 -8.29 3.93 15.10
N GLN A 291 -6.95 4.04 14.99
CA GLN A 291 -6.23 5.30 14.92
C GLN A 291 -5.65 5.63 13.53
N ARG A 292 -6.14 4.96 12.47
CA ARG A 292 -5.63 5.19 11.12
C ARG A 292 -6.43 6.22 10.34
N PRO A 293 -5.80 7.26 9.84
CA PRO A 293 -6.08 7.74 8.50
C PRO A 293 -5.02 7.23 7.53
N ILE A 294 -5.45 6.82 6.39
CA ILE A 294 -4.58 6.38 5.29
C ILE A 294 -4.61 7.49 4.24
N LEU A 295 -3.48 8.19 4.08
CA LEU A 295 -3.34 9.12 2.98
C LEU A 295 -2.95 8.42 1.69
N LEU A 296 -3.46 8.94 0.59
CA LEU A 296 -3.17 8.50 -0.76
C LEU A 296 -1.91 9.21 -1.28
N GLY A 297 -0.95 8.45 -1.76
CA GLY A 297 0.14 8.94 -2.58
C GLY A 297 1.35 9.54 -1.85
N ASN A 298 2.33 9.99 -2.65
CA ASN A 298 3.41 10.84 -2.18
C ASN A 298 2.84 12.19 -1.76
N LEU A 299 3.50 12.84 -0.81
CA LEU A 299 3.11 14.19 -0.44
C LEU A 299 3.24 15.10 -1.67
N ARG A 300 2.16 15.83 -1.98
CA ARG A 300 2.12 16.81 -3.05
C ARG A 300 2.92 18.05 -2.62
N ASP A 301 3.61 18.70 -3.55
CA ASP A 301 4.31 19.97 -3.32
C ASP A 301 3.32 21.14 -3.19
N VAL A 302 2.42 21.01 -2.22
CA VAL A 302 1.37 21.97 -1.92
C VAL A 302 1.23 22.18 -0.42
N ILE A 303 0.64 23.29 -0.04
CA ILE A 303 0.20 23.60 1.32
C ILE A 303 -1.33 23.72 1.34
N ALA A 304 -1.97 23.05 2.30
CA ALA A 304 -3.39 23.21 2.60
C ALA A 304 -3.55 24.20 3.74
N VAL A 305 -4.29 25.26 3.52
CA VAL A 305 -4.49 26.35 4.48
C VAL A 305 -5.94 26.44 4.92
N ALA A 306 -6.16 26.41 6.23
CA ALA A 306 -7.48 26.65 6.84
C ALA A 306 -7.73 28.16 6.95
N THR A 307 -8.64 28.69 6.16
CA THR A 307 -8.92 30.12 6.06
C THR A 307 -10.34 30.40 5.63
N ASP A 308 -10.91 31.51 6.12
CA ASP A 308 -12.17 32.08 5.65
C ASP A 308 -11.92 33.18 4.60
N ASP A 309 -11.00 34.09 4.89
CA ASP A 309 -10.80 35.29 4.08
C ASP A 309 -9.85 35.04 2.89
N GLY A 310 -9.05 33.95 2.91
CA GLY A 310 -8.04 33.63 1.89
C GLY A 310 -6.82 34.54 1.94
N VAL A 311 -6.67 35.31 3.02
CA VAL A 311 -5.54 36.25 3.25
C VAL A 311 -4.72 35.81 4.44
N ASN A 312 -5.41 35.39 5.50
CA ASN A 312 -4.78 35.00 6.77
C ASN A 312 -5.07 33.53 7.10
N ILE A 313 -4.23 32.93 7.93
CA ILE A 313 -4.48 31.61 8.53
C ILE A 313 -5.35 31.86 9.77
N ASP A 314 -6.66 31.84 9.61
CA ASP A 314 -7.61 32.29 10.63
C ASP A 314 -8.54 31.20 11.17
N ARG A 315 -8.45 29.96 10.62
CA ARG A 315 -9.27 28.82 11.03
C ARG A 315 -8.47 27.66 11.60
N GLY A 316 -9.11 26.92 12.51
CA GLY A 316 -8.59 25.66 13.03
C GLY A 316 -8.91 24.48 12.12
N PHE A 317 -8.20 23.37 12.29
CA PHE A 317 -8.32 22.19 11.42
C PHE A 317 -9.73 21.59 11.34
N GLY A 318 -10.44 21.52 12.46
CA GLY A 318 -11.75 20.88 12.56
C GLY A 318 -12.93 21.81 12.39
N ASN A 319 -12.72 23.12 12.22
CA ASN A 319 -13.76 24.15 12.16
C ASN A 319 -13.66 25.07 10.94
N THR A 320 -12.80 24.77 9.98
CA THR A 320 -12.74 25.49 8.71
C THR A 320 -13.84 25.00 7.77
N PRO A 321 -14.59 25.88 7.07
CA PRO A 321 -15.56 25.48 6.09
C PRO A 321 -14.92 24.97 4.78
N GLU A 322 -13.68 25.41 4.51
CA GLU A 322 -12.89 24.95 3.37
C GLU A 322 -11.40 25.01 3.67
N PHE A 323 -10.62 24.20 2.97
CA PHE A 323 -9.18 24.38 2.84
C PHE A 323 -8.86 24.93 1.47
N ARG A 324 -7.98 25.93 1.41
CA ARG A 324 -7.40 26.43 0.15
C ARG A 324 -6.03 25.82 -0.04
N ILE A 325 -5.79 25.29 -1.22
CA ILE A 325 -4.56 24.58 -1.60
C ILE A 325 -3.71 25.49 -2.45
N TYR A 326 -2.48 25.73 -2.02
CA TYR A 326 -1.52 26.55 -2.75
C TYR A 326 -0.34 25.70 -3.22
N SER A 327 0.12 25.96 -4.44
CA SER A 327 1.34 25.37 -5.00
C SER A 327 2.57 25.96 -4.29
N LEU A 328 3.50 25.11 -3.84
CA LEU A 328 4.76 25.55 -3.26
C LEU A 328 5.76 26.03 -4.33
N LYS A 329 5.50 25.81 -5.61
CA LYS A 329 6.37 26.21 -6.71
C LYS A 329 6.21 27.68 -7.10
N ASP A 330 5.01 28.22 -7.00
CA ASP A 330 4.69 29.56 -7.50
C ASP A 330 3.70 30.34 -6.61
N GLY A 331 3.40 29.81 -5.43
CA GLY A 331 2.53 30.42 -4.43
C GLY A 331 1.07 30.60 -4.83
N LYS A 332 0.62 30.04 -5.98
CA LYS A 332 -0.75 30.24 -6.47
C LYS A 332 -1.74 29.28 -5.83
N GLU A 333 -2.93 29.79 -5.57
CA GLU A 333 -4.09 28.96 -5.21
C GLU A 333 -4.45 28.08 -6.41
N ILE A 334 -4.52 26.77 -6.21
CA ILE A 334 -4.79 25.78 -7.26
C ILE A 334 -6.08 25.01 -7.05
N GLU A 335 -6.60 24.95 -5.81
CA GLU A 335 -7.77 24.14 -5.48
C GLU A 335 -8.42 24.64 -4.19
N ARG A 336 -9.74 24.46 -4.07
CA ARG A 336 -10.50 24.64 -2.83
C ARG A 336 -11.21 23.35 -2.47
N ILE A 337 -11.07 22.93 -1.23
CA ILE A 337 -11.64 21.68 -0.72
C ILE A 337 -12.65 22.04 0.37
N PRO A 338 -13.95 21.94 0.08
CA PRO A 338 -14.98 22.21 1.08
C PRO A 338 -14.96 21.13 2.17
N VAL A 339 -15.22 21.55 3.40
CA VAL A 339 -15.35 20.68 4.56
C VAL A 339 -16.80 20.65 5.01
N ASP A 340 -17.39 19.48 5.11
CA ASP A 340 -18.75 19.33 5.65
C ASP A 340 -18.73 19.45 7.18
N LEU A 341 -18.99 20.62 7.68
CA LEU A 341 -19.10 20.91 9.12
C LEU A 341 -20.39 20.36 9.76
N GLY A 342 -21.39 19.99 8.92
CA GLY A 342 -22.69 19.46 9.36
C GLY A 342 -22.72 17.96 9.62
N ALA A 343 -21.66 17.23 9.34
CA ALA A 343 -21.56 15.76 9.48
C ALA A 343 -21.41 15.26 10.93
N SER A 344 -21.99 15.95 11.90
CA SER A 344 -22.55 15.33 13.12
C SER A 344 -23.80 14.51 12.73
N VAL A 345 -23.78 13.85 11.59
CA VAL A 345 -24.83 12.95 11.15
C VAL A 345 -24.74 11.66 11.95
N ALA A 346 -25.83 11.29 12.55
CA ALA A 346 -26.08 10.11 13.35
C ALA A 346 -25.13 8.94 13.01
N GLY A 347 -24.22 8.60 13.95
CA GLY A 347 -23.37 7.42 13.92
C GLY A 347 -21.89 7.61 13.56
N LYS A 348 -21.41 8.79 13.10
CA LYS A 348 -19.97 9.01 12.88
C LYS A 348 -19.32 9.67 14.10
N SER A 349 -18.20 9.11 14.56
CA SER A 349 -17.44 9.70 15.66
C SER A 349 -16.70 10.97 15.20
N HIS A 350 -16.36 11.86 16.13
CA HIS A 350 -15.52 13.02 15.83
C HIS A 350 -14.19 12.64 15.16
N LYS A 351 -13.66 11.47 15.51
CA LYS A 351 -12.43 10.92 14.89
C LYS A 351 -12.62 10.61 13.42
N ASP A 352 -13.76 10.04 13.01
CA ASP A 352 -14.06 9.73 11.60
C ASP A 352 -14.19 11.02 10.77
N HIS A 353 -14.73 12.07 11.35
CA HIS A 353 -14.83 13.37 10.71
C HIS A 353 -13.43 13.96 10.43
N ILE A 354 -12.55 13.99 11.44
CA ILE A 354 -11.17 14.46 11.30
C ILE A 354 -10.41 13.64 10.26
N ALA A 355 -10.59 12.32 10.24
CA ALA A 355 -9.97 11.43 9.25
C ALA A 355 -10.49 11.74 7.83
N SER A 356 -11.78 12.01 7.66
CA SER A 356 -12.36 12.34 6.35
C SER A 356 -11.83 13.68 5.80
N ILE A 357 -11.65 14.70 6.65
CA ILE A 357 -11.01 15.96 6.27
C ILE A 357 -9.60 15.68 5.73
N LEU A 358 -8.79 14.95 6.49
CA LEU A 358 -7.41 14.68 6.10
C LEU A 358 -7.31 13.89 4.78
N LEU A 359 -8.24 12.96 4.55
CA LEU A 359 -8.33 12.22 3.29
C LEU A 359 -8.68 13.13 2.11
N SER A 360 -9.61 14.08 2.29
CA SER A 360 -10.02 15.01 1.23
C SER A 360 -8.88 15.94 0.79
N LEU A 361 -7.93 16.26 1.69
CA LEU A 361 -6.77 17.09 1.38
C LEU A 361 -5.74 16.41 0.46
N ASN A 362 -5.84 15.11 0.26
CA ASN A 362 -5.02 14.34 -0.69
C ASN A 362 -3.49 14.57 -0.54
N GLY A 363 -3.00 14.48 0.71
CA GLY A 363 -1.56 14.44 1.02
C GLY A 363 -0.77 15.71 0.70
N PRO A 364 -1.14 16.91 1.20
CA PRO A 364 -0.32 18.09 1.07
C PRO A 364 1.00 17.91 1.85
N ARG A 365 2.08 18.57 1.41
CA ARG A 365 3.36 18.58 2.14
C ARG A 365 3.24 19.33 3.46
N TYR A 366 2.44 20.40 3.49
CA TYR A 366 2.18 21.22 4.66
C TYR A 366 0.67 21.39 4.88
N ILE A 367 0.28 21.46 6.14
CA ILE A 367 -1.05 21.94 6.56
C ILE A 367 -0.82 23.14 7.48
N ALA A 368 -1.46 24.27 7.19
CA ALA A 368 -1.40 25.47 7.99
C ALA A 368 -2.78 25.79 8.59
N VAL A 369 -2.83 25.99 9.90
CA VAL A 369 -4.03 26.24 10.70
C VAL A 369 -3.77 27.26 11.79
N SER A 370 -4.80 27.97 12.25
CA SER A 370 -4.67 28.92 13.38
C SER A 370 -4.61 28.22 14.74
N GLU A 371 -5.23 27.06 14.85
CA GLU A 371 -5.27 26.21 16.04
C GLU A 371 -5.56 24.75 15.66
N ILE A 372 -5.18 23.83 16.53
CA ILE A 372 -5.42 22.40 16.32
C ILE A 372 -5.50 21.66 17.65
N GLY A 373 -6.35 20.65 17.72
CA GLY A 373 -6.41 19.74 18.86
C GLY A 373 -5.35 18.64 18.78
N HIS A 374 -5.02 18.06 19.91
CA HIS A 374 -3.98 17.03 20.02
C HIS A 374 -4.22 15.81 19.09
N TYR A 375 -5.46 15.38 18.93
CA TYR A 375 -5.77 14.24 18.08
C TYR A 375 -5.50 14.50 16.57
N PRO A 376 -6.05 15.56 15.95
CA PRO A 376 -5.73 15.88 14.56
C PRO A 376 -4.26 16.25 14.35
N GLU A 377 -3.58 16.93 15.27
CA GLU A 377 -2.15 17.20 15.20
C GLU A 377 -1.34 15.92 15.04
N LYS A 378 -1.56 14.96 15.94
CA LYS A 378 -0.91 13.66 15.88
C LYS A 378 -1.22 12.93 14.59
N LEU A 379 -2.48 12.96 14.15
CA LEU A 379 -2.94 12.32 12.94
C LEU A 379 -2.19 12.83 11.70
N ILE A 380 -2.02 14.13 11.56
CA ILE A 380 -1.33 14.84 10.47
C ILE A 380 0.16 14.49 10.47
N THR A 381 0.81 14.64 11.63
CA THR A 381 2.26 14.41 11.77
C THR A 381 2.65 12.94 11.55
N ASP A 382 1.79 12.02 11.96
CA ASP A 382 1.96 10.58 11.71
C ASP A 382 1.94 10.22 10.22
N GLN A 383 1.37 11.08 9.35
CA GLN A 383 1.39 10.91 7.90
C GLN A 383 2.63 11.56 7.24
N GLY A 384 3.54 12.11 8.03
CA GLY A 384 4.71 12.83 7.53
C GLY A 384 4.38 14.20 6.92
N ILE A 385 3.15 14.71 7.13
CA ILE A 385 2.76 16.05 6.75
C ILE A 385 3.30 17.02 7.80
N ARG A 386 3.90 18.13 7.35
CA ARG A 386 4.38 19.16 8.24
C ARG A 386 3.24 20.09 8.64
N LEU A 387 2.94 20.12 9.93
CA LEU A 387 1.92 21.01 10.50
C LEU A 387 2.53 22.36 10.87
N ILE A 388 1.85 23.44 10.48
CA ILE A 388 2.18 24.81 10.82
C ILE A 388 0.99 25.40 11.57
N VAL A 389 1.20 25.77 12.82
CA VAL A 389 0.19 26.50 13.64
C VAL A 389 0.61 27.95 13.69
N SER A 390 -0.12 28.81 12.98
CA SER A 390 0.19 30.23 12.85
C SER A 390 -1.08 31.03 12.54
N LYS A 391 -1.05 32.35 12.78
CA LYS A 391 -2.09 33.32 12.42
C LYS A 391 -1.59 34.38 11.45
N GLU A 392 -0.49 34.13 10.77
CA GLU A 392 0.12 35.03 9.82
C GLU A 392 -0.60 35.07 8.46
N ARG A 393 -0.17 35.96 7.59
CA ARG A 393 -0.66 36.04 6.21
C ARG A 393 -0.18 34.82 5.41
N ILE A 394 -1.04 34.27 4.59
CA ILE A 394 -0.75 33.11 3.74
C ILE A 394 0.44 33.37 2.83
N ALA A 395 0.49 34.57 2.20
CA ALA A 395 1.58 34.96 1.31
C ALA A 395 2.94 34.98 2.02
N ASP A 396 2.99 35.47 3.27
CA ASP A 396 4.21 35.55 4.06
C ASP A 396 4.72 34.16 4.46
N LEU A 397 3.78 33.25 4.78
CA LEU A 397 4.11 31.86 5.08
C LEU A 397 4.67 31.15 3.83
N ILE A 398 3.98 31.23 2.68
CA ILE A 398 4.38 30.54 1.44
C ILE A 398 5.76 31.04 1.00
N GLY A 399 6.00 32.36 1.02
CA GLY A 399 7.31 32.93 0.64
C GLY A 399 8.49 32.49 1.51
N ARG A 400 8.24 31.88 2.68
CA ARG A 400 9.30 31.28 3.52
C ARG A 400 9.46 29.77 3.32
N LEU A 401 8.53 29.14 2.62
CA LEU A 401 8.57 27.70 2.33
C LEU A 401 9.15 27.38 0.95
N GLU A 402 9.29 28.41 0.08
CA GLU A 402 10.04 28.36 -1.15
C GLU A 402 11.57 28.37 -0.84
#